data_762ddb66003929094ed3843f7fa22b08
#
_entry.id   762ddb66003929094ed3843f7fa22b08
#
_cell.length_a   1.000
_cell.length_b   1.000
_cell.length_c   1.000
_cell.angle_alpha   90.00
_cell.angle_beta   90.00
_cell.angle_gamma   90.00
#
_symmetry.space_group_name_H-M   'P 1'
#
loop_
_entity.id
_entity.type
_entity.pdbx_description
1 polymer ?
#
loop_
_entity_poly.entity_id
_entity_poly.type
_entity_poly.pdbx_seq_one_letter_code
_entity_poly.pdbx_strand_id
1 'polypeptide(L)'
;MGVSGTDDHEAKRPAERPTFVIAGGGTAGHLIPGLVVADELVRRGHRRSTVLFVGAERGPEATLVPERGFPVRLLPGRGIQRSLTAENLAAGWGLARAAGQALRLLRRERPQAVLALGGFASVACAASAALLGIPLVVADQNALAGSANRLVARFATSCAAAFEGVDLPRAVLTGNPVRPEIIAAASLSKAEARARLGLPADRTV
;
A
#
# COMPACT_ATOMS: atom_id res chain seq x y z
N MET A 1 -53.58 -17.75 0.39
CA MET A 1 -52.64 -16.85 1.10
C MET A 1 -51.24 -17.15 0.57
N GLY A 2 -50.82 -16.37 -0.38
CA GLY A 2 -49.52 -16.54 -1.03
C GLY A 2 -48.44 -15.85 -0.21
N VAL A 3 -47.35 -16.56 0.08
CA VAL A 3 -46.13 -15.98 0.61
C VAL A 3 -45.23 -15.65 -0.58
N SER A 4 -45.09 -14.36 -0.80
CA SER A 4 -44.21 -13.75 -1.78
C SER A 4 -42.76 -14.05 -1.41
N GLY A 5 -42.08 -14.88 -2.20
CA GLY A 5 -40.65 -15.03 -2.17
C GLY A 5 -39.99 -13.77 -2.75
N THR A 6 -39.30 -13.01 -1.94
CA THR A 6 -38.38 -11.97 -2.40
C THR A 6 -37.16 -12.67 -2.98
N ASP A 7 -37.11 -12.74 -4.32
CA ASP A 7 -35.93 -13.15 -5.07
C ASP A 7 -34.83 -12.09 -4.84
N ASP A 8 -33.88 -12.44 -3.97
CA ASP A 8 -32.59 -11.77 -3.83
C ASP A 8 -31.70 -12.06 -5.06
N HIS A 9 -32.09 -11.56 -6.21
CA HIS A 9 -31.17 -11.37 -7.34
C HIS A 9 -30.33 -10.12 -7.10
N GLU A 10 -29.41 -10.19 -6.15
CA GLU A 10 -28.26 -9.28 -6.14
C GLU A 10 -27.41 -9.59 -7.38
N ALA A 11 -27.79 -8.99 -8.49
CA ALA A 11 -27.08 -9.08 -9.75
C ALA A 11 -25.64 -8.66 -9.48
N LYS A 12 -24.72 -9.61 -9.55
CA LYS A 12 -23.26 -9.46 -9.41
C LYS A 12 -22.80 -8.37 -10.39
N ARG A 13 -22.78 -7.12 -9.95
CA ARG A 13 -22.33 -5.99 -10.77
C ARG A 13 -20.96 -6.33 -11.34
N PRO A 14 -20.69 -6.07 -12.64
CA PRO A 14 -19.38 -6.32 -13.20
C PRO A 14 -18.33 -5.60 -12.35
N ALA A 15 -17.25 -6.29 -12.00
CA ALA A 15 -16.18 -5.75 -11.19
C ALA A 15 -15.68 -4.46 -11.85
N GLU A 16 -15.85 -3.34 -11.16
CA GLU A 16 -15.36 -2.05 -11.64
C GLU A 16 -13.84 -2.10 -11.78
N ARG A 17 -13.33 -1.47 -12.84
CA ARG A 17 -11.88 -1.38 -13.03
C ARG A 17 -11.26 -0.53 -11.93
N PRO A 18 -10.10 -0.94 -11.38
CA PRO A 18 -9.40 -0.14 -10.40
C PRO A 18 -9.02 1.23 -10.98
N THR A 19 -9.37 2.29 -10.24
CA THR A 19 -8.90 3.65 -10.55
C THR A 19 -7.48 3.85 -10.04
N PHE A 20 -7.16 3.28 -8.89
CA PHE A 20 -5.84 3.37 -8.26
C PHE A 20 -5.32 1.98 -7.90
N VAL A 21 -4.01 1.83 -8.04
CA VAL A 21 -3.28 0.66 -7.54
C VAL A 21 -2.32 1.12 -6.45
N ILE A 22 -2.42 0.51 -5.27
CA ILE A 22 -1.50 0.72 -4.16
C ILE A 22 -0.63 -0.52 -4.03
N ALA A 23 0.63 -0.40 -4.39
CA ALA A 23 1.58 -1.49 -4.40
C ALA A 23 2.59 -1.35 -3.27
N GLY A 24 2.68 -2.36 -2.46
CA GLY A 24 3.61 -2.36 -1.34
C GLY A 24 3.41 -3.59 -0.49
N GLY A 25 4.30 -3.80 0.44
CA GLY A 25 4.04 -4.87 1.38
C GLY A 25 5.26 -5.62 1.89
N GLY A 26 4.95 -6.80 2.48
CA GLY A 26 5.90 -7.59 3.22
C GLY A 26 6.05 -7.15 4.67
N THR A 27 5.65 -5.92 5.02
CA THR A 27 5.66 -5.41 6.41
C THR A 27 4.50 -4.46 6.66
N ALA A 28 4.04 -4.38 7.91
CA ALA A 28 3.01 -3.44 8.33
C ALA A 28 3.43 -1.97 8.11
N GLY A 29 4.75 -1.68 8.16
CA GLY A 29 5.28 -0.34 7.93
C GLY A 29 5.01 0.22 6.54
N HIS A 30 4.90 -0.62 5.53
CA HIS A 30 4.51 -0.23 4.17
C HIS A 30 2.99 -0.29 3.98
N LEU A 31 2.34 -1.28 4.58
CA LEU A 31 0.92 -1.52 4.36
C LEU A 31 0.02 -0.47 5.04
N ILE A 32 0.30 -0.13 6.30
CA ILE A 32 -0.54 0.79 7.07
C ILE A 32 -0.65 2.18 6.42
N PRO A 33 0.44 2.83 5.99
CA PRO A 33 0.33 4.08 5.23
C PRO A 33 -0.52 3.96 3.97
N GLY A 34 -0.40 2.83 3.26
CA GLY A 34 -1.23 2.55 2.08
C GLY A 34 -2.72 2.47 2.40
N LEU A 35 -3.08 1.82 3.51
CA LEU A 35 -4.47 1.75 3.98
C LEU A 35 -5.02 3.13 4.36
N VAL A 36 -4.21 3.97 5.00
CA VAL A 36 -4.60 5.36 5.33
C VAL A 36 -4.85 6.18 4.07
N VAL A 37 -3.98 6.05 3.06
CA VAL A 37 -4.19 6.71 1.76
C VAL A 37 -5.45 6.18 1.07
N ALA A 38 -5.70 4.87 1.11
CA ALA A 38 -6.90 4.26 0.53
C ALA A 38 -8.18 4.75 1.22
N ASP A 39 -8.19 4.83 2.54
CA ASP A 39 -9.33 5.36 3.29
C ASP A 39 -9.56 6.85 2.97
N GLU A 40 -8.49 7.64 2.77
CA GLU A 40 -8.61 9.05 2.34
C GLU A 40 -9.17 9.17 0.90
N LEU A 41 -8.77 8.30 -0.01
CA LEU A 41 -9.37 8.24 -1.35
C LEU A 41 -10.87 7.96 -1.28
N VAL A 42 -11.29 7.05 -0.40
CA VAL A 42 -12.71 6.77 -0.18
C VAL A 42 -13.43 7.99 0.42
N ARG A 43 -12.82 8.67 1.39
CA ARG A 43 -13.36 9.91 1.97
C ARG A 43 -13.53 11.01 0.90
N ARG A 44 -12.69 11.03 -0.12
CA ARG A 44 -12.77 11.93 -1.29
C ARG A 44 -13.76 11.50 -2.36
N GLY A 45 -14.53 10.45 -2.11
CA GLY A 45 -15.61 10.01 -3.00
C GLY A 45 -15.25 8.85 -3.94
N HIS A 46 -14.04 8.29 -3.86
CA HIS A 46 -13.70 7.08 -4.61
C HIS A 46 -14.31 5.84 -3.96
N ARG A 47 -14.71 4.87 -4.76
CA ARG A 47 -15.30 3.62 -4.25
C ARG A 47 -14.19 2.67 -3.78
N ARG A 48 -14.39 1.96 -2.67
CA ARG A 48 -13.43 0.95 -2.20
C ARG A 48 -13.06 -0.07 -3.28
N SER A 49 -14.04 -0.50 -4.06
CA SER A 49 -13.85 -1.46 -5.16
C SER A 49 -12.88 -0.98 -6.25
N THR A 50 -12.66 0.33 -6.34
CA THR A 50 -11.76 0.93 -7.35
C THR A 50 -10.35 1.24 -6.83
N VAL A 51 -10.04 0.89 -5.58
CA VAL A 51 -8.70 1.00 -5.01
C VAL A 51 -8.15 -0.41 -4.80
N LEU A 52 -7.31 -0.84 -5.73
CA LEU A 52 -6.73 -2.19 -5.73
C LEU A 52 -5.39 -2.20 -5.01
N PHE A 53 -5.24 -3.07 -4.02
CA PHE A 53 -3.94 -3.36 -3.42
C PHE A 53 -3.20 -4.46 -4.16
N VAL A 54 -1.89 -4.30 -4.28
CA VAL A 54 -0.99 -5.34 -4.81
C VAL A 54 0.11 -5.58 -3.78
N GLY A 55 0.14 -6.78 -3.24
CA GLY A 55 1.05 -7.20 -2.18
C GLY A 55 1.80 -8.49 -2.49
N ALA A 56 2.56 -9.00 -1.54
CA ALA A 56 3.24 -10.28 -1.62
C ALA A 56 2.39 -11.40 -0.96
N GLU A 57 2.47 -12.63 -1.50
CA GLU A 57 1.71 -13.78 -0.96
C GLU A 57 1.98 -14.07 0.53
N ARG A 58 3.18 -13.72 1.00
CA ARG A 58 3.61 -13.99 2.40
C ARG A 58 3.58 -12.74 3.27
N GLY A 59 2.86 -11.71 2.87
CA GLY A 59 2.74 -10.46 3.60
C GLY A 59 1.43 -10.34 4.40
N PRO A 60 1.32 -9.37 5.29
CA PRO A 60 0.09 -9.07 6.03
C PRO A 60 -1.06 -8.58 5.12
N GLU A 61 -0.77 -8.30 3.85
CA GLU A 61 -1.73 -7.77 2.88
C GLU A 61 -2.87 -8.75 2.63
N ALA A 62 -2.58 -10.06 2.67
CA ALA A 62 -3.57 -11.11 2.43
C ALA A 62 -4.74 -11.08 3.43
N THR A 63 -4.48 -10.59 4.64
CA THR A 63 -5.46 -10.51 5.73
C THR A 63 -5.98 -9.09 5.93
N LEU A 64 -5.07 -8.14 6.16
CA LEU A 64 -5.45 -6.79 6.57
C LEU A 64 -6.17 -5.97 5.50
N VAL A 65 -5.88 -6.22 4.22
CA VAL A 65 -6.52 -5.47 3.12
C VAL A 65 -7.99 -5.89 2.94
N PRO A 66 -8.32 -7.20 2.86
CA PRO A 66 -9.72 -7.64 2.81
C PRO A 66 -10.52 -7.26 4.05
N GLU A 67 -9.92 -7.31 5.26
CA GLU A 67 -10.58 -6.86 6.50
C GLU A 67 -11.02 -5.40 6.44
N ARG A 68 -10.32 -4.56 5.67
CA ARG A 68 -10.69 -3.16 5.41
C ARG A 68 -11.62 -3.00 4.21
N GLY A 69 -12.05 -4.10 3.57
CA GLY A 69 -12.99 -4.12 2.45
C GLY A 69 -12.37 -3.65 1.11
N PHE A 70 -11.04 -3.67 0.98
CA PHE A 70 -10.37 -3.37 -0.27
C PHE A 70 -10.04 -4.64 -1.06
N PRO A 71 -10.11 -4.61 -2.41
CA PRO A 71 -9.62 -5.71 -3.23
C PRO A 71 -8.10 -5.81 -3.15
N VAL A 72 -7.60 -7.05 -3.16
CA VAL A 72 -6.16 -7.34 -3.15
C VAL A 72 -5.79 -8.34 -4.23
N ARG A 73 -4.60 -8.17 -4.82
CA ARG A 73 -3.92 -9.14 -5.66
C ARG A 73 -2.56 -9.44 -5.06
N LEU A 74 -2.24 -10.70 -4.91
CA LEU A 74 -0.99 -11.15 -4.34
C LEU A 74 -0.06 -11.63 -5.46
N LEU A 75 1.17 -11.14 -5.44
CA LEU A 75 2.22 -11.53 -6.38
C LEU A 75 3.09 -12.63 -5.76
N PRO A 76 3.45 -13.66 -6.52
CA PRO A 76 4.33 -14.71 -6.06
C PRO A 76 5.75 -14.20 -5.89
N GLY A 77 6.41 -14.63 -4.83
CA GLY A 77 7.80 -14.30 -4.58
C GLY A 77 8.04 -13.67 -3.20
N ARG A 78 9.30 -13.39 -2.95
CA ARG A 78 9.78 -12.75 -1.72
C ARG A 78 10.78 -11.66 -2.04
N GLY A 79 10.98 -10.74 -1.10
CA GLY A 79 12.03 -9.73 -1.21
C GLY A 79 13.43 -10.36 -1.32
N ILE A 80 14.34 -9.69 -2.03
CA ILE A 80 15.75 -10.06 -2.12
C ILE A 80 16.40 -9.80 -0.77
N GLN A 81 17.06 -10.81 -0.20
CA GLN A 81 17.86 -10.65 1.00
C GLN A 81 19.17 -9.93 0.68
N ARG A 82 19.71 -9.18 1.64
CA ARG A 82 20.94 -8.39 1.46
C ARG A 82 22.23 -9.23 1.30
N SER A 83 22.17 -10.55 1.52
CA SER A 83 23.30 -11.46 1.35
C SER A 83 23.29 -12.10 -0.04
N LEU A 84 24.46 -12.20 -0.69
CA LEU A 84 24.61 -12.89 -1.98
C LEU A 84 24.58 -14.42 -1.71
N THR A 85 23.44 -15.03 -1.96
CA THR A 85 23.24 -16.48 -1.81
C THR A 85 22.59 -17.05 -3.08
N ALA A 86 22.69 -18.37 -3.28
CA ALA A 86 21.97 -19.05 -4.37
C ALA A 86 20.46 -18.79 -4.33
N GLU A 87 19.94 -18.47 -3.14
CA GLU A 87 18.54 -18.04 -2.95
C GLU A 87 18.21 -16.73 -3.67
N ASN A 88 19.19 -15.87 -3.95
CA ASN A 88 18.98 -14.62 -4.68
C ASN A 88 18.77 -14.86 -6.20
N LEU A 89 19.27 -15.95 -6.79
CA LEU A 89 18.93 -16.35 -8.15
C LEU A 89 17.45 -16.75 -8.25
N ALA A 90 16.96 -17.51 -7.28
CA ALA A 90 15.55 -17.86 -7.18
C ALA A 90 14.68 -16.60 -6.90
N ALA A 91 15.17 -15.65 -6.09
CA ALA A 91 14.50 -14.38 -5.84
C ALA A 91 14.46 -13.49 -7.10
N GLY A 92 15.52 -13.48 -7.92
CA GLY A 92 15.55 -12.79 -9.22
C GLY A 92 14.51 -13.34 -10.21
N TRP A 93 14.40 -14.67 -10.31
CA TRP A 93 13.35 -15.32 -11.11
C TRP A 93 11.95 -15.02 -10.56
N GLY A 94 11.77 -15.03 -9.23
CA GLY A 94 10.54 -14.63 -8.57
C GLY A 94 10.14 -13.19 -8.90
N LEU A 95 11.12 -12.27 -8.92
CA LEU A 95 10.88 -10.86 -9.27
C LEU A 95 10.49 -10.72 -10.75
N ALA A 96 11.14 -11.42 -11.66
CA ALA A 96 10.78 -11.41 -13.09
C ALA A 96 9.36 -11.93 -13.32
N ARG A 97 8.99 -13.02 -12.63
CA ARG A 97 7.63 -13.57 -12.67
C ARG A 97 6.60 -12.59 -12.10
N ALA A 98 6.90 -11.98 -10.97
CA ALA A 98 6.03 -10.97 -10.37
C ALA A 98 5.88 -9.74 -11.26
N ALA A 99 6.97 -9.28 -11.89
CA ALA A 99 6.92 -8.17 -12.86
C ALA A 99 6.04 -8.52 -14.07
N GLY A 100 6.15 -9.75 -14.61
CA GLY A 100 5.27 -10.21 -15.68
C GLY A 100 3.80 -10.28 -15.28
N GLN A 101 3.50 -10.66 -14.04
CA GLN A 101 2.12 -10.65 -13.53
C GLN A 101 1.62 -9.22 -13.27
N ALA A 102 2.44 -8.36 -12.67
CA ALA A 102 2.11 -6.95 -12.47
C ALA A 102 1.86 -6.23 -13.80
N LEU A 103 2.69 -6.49 -14.81
CA LEU A 103 2.52 -5.92 -16.15
C LEU A 103 1.19 -6.33 -16.79
N ARG A 104 0.84 -7.63 -16.73
CA ARG A 104 -0.46 -8.11 -17.23
C ARG A 104 -1.62 -7.49 -16.47
N LEU A 105 -1.51 -7.40 -15.14
CA LEU A 105 -2.50 -6.79 -14.28
C LEU A 105 -2.72 -5.32 -14.66
N LEU A 106 -1.67 -4.50 -14.66
CA LEU A 106 -1.77 -3.07 -14.95
C LEU A 106 -2.23 -2.80 -16.39
N ARG A 107 -1.80 -3.63 -17.35
CA ARG A 107 -2.25 -3.53 -18.75
C ARG A 107 -3.73 -3.83 -18.90
N ARG A 108 -4.27 -4.77 -18.13
CA ARG A 108 -5.69 -5.13 -18.12
C ARG A 108 -6.52 -4.08 -17.39
N GLU A 109 -6.11 -3.70 -16.21
CA GLU A 109 -6.89 -2.82 -15.32
C GLU A 109 -6.78 -1.34 -15.73
N ARG A 110 -5.65 -0.92 -16.31
CA ARG A 110 -5.36 0.46 -16.75
C ARG A 110 -5.68 1.51 -15.69
N PRO A 111 -5.10 1.41 -14.48
CA PRO A 111 -5.36 2.38 -13.43
C PRO A 111 -4.89 3.78 -13.83
N GLN A 112 -5.48 4.81 -13.26
CA GLN A 112 -5.09 6.20 -13.47
C GLN A 112 -3.75 6.52 -12.82
N ALA A 113 -3.42 5.86 -11.71
CA ALA A 113 -2.13 6.01 -11.03
C ALA A 113 -1.76 4.75 -10.21
N VAL A 114 -0.46 4.60 -10.01
CA VAL A 114 0.13 3.59 -9.11
C VAL A 114 0.84 4.30 -7.97
N LEU A 115 0.54 3.93 -6.73
CA LEU A 115 1.28 4.33 -5.53
C LEU A 115 2.19 3.18 -5.10
N ALA A 116 3.49 3.42 -5.08
CA ALA A 116 4.52 2.47 -4.66
C ALA A 116 5.03 2.83 -3.26
N LEU A 117 4.87 1.93 -2.29
CA LEU A 117 5.17 2.16 -0.87
C LEU A 117 6.46 1.47 -0.41
N GLY A 118 7.08 0.68 -1.26
CA GLY A 118 8.25 -0.13 -0.94
C GLY A 118 7.96 -1.62 -0.87
N GLY A 119 9.02 -2.39 -0.77
CA GLY A 119 8.96 -3.85 -0.78
C GLY A 119 8.89 -4.46 -2.19
N PHE A 120 8.83 -5.79 -2.24
CA PHE A 120 8.93 -6.59 -3.45
C PHE A 120 7.83 -6.29 -4.49
N ALA A 121 6.57 -6.29 -4.06
CA ALA A 121 5.43 -6.05 -4.95
C ALA A 121 5.45 -4.62 -5.53
N SER A 122 5.94 -3.67 -4.74
CA SER A 122 6.11 -2.27 -5.16
C SER A 122 7.06 -2.14 -6.34
N VAL A 123 8.22 -2.81 -6.30
CA VAL A 123 9.20 -2.77 -7.41
C VAL A 123 8.60 -3.34 -8.70
N ALA A 124 7.90 -4.48 -8.60
CA ALA A 124 7.26 -5.11 -9.75
C ALA A 124 6.18 -4.21 -10.39
N CYS A 125 5.33 -3.60 -9.57
CA CYS A 125 4.28 -2.70 -10.03
C CYS A 125 4.86 -1.37 -10.57
N ALA A 126 5.86 -0.79 -9.90
CA ALA A 126 6.47 0.45 -10.32
C ALA A 126 7.19 0.32 -11.68
N ALA A 127 7.96 -0.76 -11.87
CA ALA A 127 8.59 -1.06 -13.16
C ALA A 127 7.54 -1.25 -14.26
N SER A 128 6.45 -1.96 -13.96
CA SER A 128 5.35 -2.18 -14.91
C SER A 128 4.61 -0.88 -15.24
N ALA A 129 4.37 -0.02 -14.25
CA ALA A 129 3.74 1.28 -14.45
C ALA A 129 4.60 2.18 -15.35
N ALA A 130 5.91 2.22 -15.11
CA ALA A 130 6.87 2.96 -15.93
C ALA A 130 6.86 2.49 -17.40
N LEU A 131 6.85 1.17 -17.63
CA LEU A 131 6.78 0.58 -18.98
C LEU A 131 5.47 0.89 -19.70
N LEU A 132 4.37 1.04 -18.97
CA LEU A 132 3.04 1.33 -19.53
C LEU A 132 2.70 2.82 -19.59
N GLY A 133 3.59 3.70 -19.13
CA GLY A 133 3.33 5.14 -19.07
C GLY A 133 2.24 5.51 -18.06
N ILE A 134 1.97 4.65 -17.06
CA ILE A 134 0.99 4.93 -16.02
C ILE A 134 1.66 5.84 -14.97
N PRO A 135 1.00 6.94 -14.56
CA PRO A 135 1.52 7.82 -13.51
C PRO A 135 1.91 7.05 -12.26
N LEU A 136 3.16 7.23 -11.81
CA LEU A 136 3.73 6.54 -10.67
C LEU A 136 4.07 7.54 -9.56
N VAL A 137 3.53 7.32 -8.38
CA VAL A 137 3.93 8.02 -7.15
C VAL A 137 4.69 7.03 -6.27
N VAL A 138 5.88 7.40 -5.83
CA VAL A 138 6.65 6.64 -4.83
C VAL A 138 6.48 7.33 -3.49
N ALA A 139 6.09 6.63 -2.44
CA ALA A 139 6.02 7.19 -1.10
C ALA A 139 6.99 6.49 -0.16
N ASP A 140 7.78 7.27 0.58
CA ASP A 140 8.72 6.76 1.58
C ASP A 140 8.44 7.38 2.95
N GLN A 141 8.32 6.51 3.94
CA GLN A 141 7.98 6.84 5.32
C GLN A 141 9.22 7.05 6.20
N ASN A 142 10.41 6.90 5.64
CA ASN A 142 11.67 6.94 6.38
C ASN A 142 12.47 8.21 6.06
N ALA A 143 13.29 8.65 7.00
CA ALA A 143 14.24 9.75 6.80
C ALA A 143 15.33 9.37 5.76
N LEU A 144 15.67 8.08 5.67
CA LEU A 144 16.51 7.53 4.60
C LEU A 144 15.65 6.65 3.70
N ALA A 145 15.55 7.02 2.44
CA ALA A 145 14.73 6.29 1.50
C ALA A 145 15.16 4.83 1.37
N GLY A 146 14.16 3.93 1.38
CA GLY A 146 14.39 2.50 1.21
C GLY A 146 15.00 2.18 -0.16
N SER A 147 15.86 1.14 -0.25
CA SER A 147 16.54 0.75 -1.49
C SER A 147 15.57 0.46 -2.64
N ALA A 148 14.43 -0.17 -2.34
CA ALA A 148 13.38 -0.45 -3.33
C ALA A 148 12.81 0.86 -3.90
N ASN A 149 12.50 1.83 -3.04
CA ASN A 149 11.97 3.13 -3.44
C ASN A 149 13.00 3.93 -4.23
N ARG A 150 14.27 4.00 -3.80
CA ARG A 150 15.34 4.64 -4.55
C ARG A 150 15.52 4.05 -5.96
N LEU A 151 15.39 2.73 -6.10
CA LEU A 151 15.51 2.05 -7.39
C LEU A 151 14.44 2.53 -8.38
N VAL A 152 13.20 2.67 -7.94
CA VAL A 152 12.05 2.96 -8.83
C VAL A 152 11.71 4.45 -8.92
N ALA A 153 12.18 5.27 -7.98
CA ALA A 153 11.89 6.70 -7.89
C ALA A 153 12.31 7.50 -9.14
N ARG A 154 13.34 7.05 -9.85
CA ARG A 154 13.78 7.68 -11.13
C ARG A 154 12.68 7.69 -12.19
N PHE A 155 11.76 6.72 -12.14
CA PHE A 155 10.62 6.60 -13.05
C PHE A 155 9.34 7.22 -12.50
N ALA A 156 9.35 7.66 -11.25
CA ALA A 156 8.16 8.23 -10.62
C ALA A 156 7.82 9.60 -11.21
N THR A 157 6.54 9.89 -11.31
CA THR A 157 6.02 11.23 -11.63
C THR A 157 6.30 12.18 -10.47
N SER A 158 6.19 11.68 -9.23
CA SER A 158 6.47 12.40 -7.98
C SER A 158 6.85 11.42 -6.86
N CYS A 159 7.61 11.89 -5.89
CA CYS A 159 7.92 11.13 -4.68
C CYS A 159 7.34 11.87 -3.46
N ALA A 160 6.47 11.19 -2.71
CA ALA A 160 5.95 11.69 -1.45
C ALA A 160 6.93 11.33 -0.32
N ALA A 161 7.49 12.32 0.33
CA ALA A 161 8.47 12.18 1.40
C ALA A 161 7.85 12.51 2.76
N ALA A 162 8.10 11.66 3.75
CA ALA A 162 7.64 11.89 5.12
C ALA A 162 8.48 12.92 5.86
N PHE A 163 9.74 13.13 5.45
CA PHE A 163 10.71 14.01 6.09
C PHE A 163 11.38 14.91 5.05
N GLU A 164 11.87 16.05 5.50
CA GLU A 164 12.73 16.91 4.68
C GLU A 164 14.08 16.25 4.39
N GLY A 165 14.69 16.62 3.26
CA GLY A 165 16.02 16.15 2.88
C GLY A 165 16.11 14.68 2.46
N VAL A 166 14.99 14.00 2.26
CA VAL A 166 14.99 12.62 1.72
C VAL A 166 15.55 12.63 0.30
N ASP A 167 16.59 11.79 0.06
CA ASP A 167 17.23 11.67 -1.24
C ASP A 167 16.35 10.86 -2.23
N LEU A 168 15.34 11.53 -2.75
CA LEU A 168 14.46 11.03 -3.81
C LEU A 168 14.25 12.12 -4.87
N PRO A 169 14.27 11.77 -6.17
CA PRO A 169 14.00 12.74 -7.23
C PRO A 169 12.54 13.21 -7.16
N ARG A 170 12.29 14.48 -7.48
CA ARG A 170 10.95 15.08 -7.47
C ARG A 170 10.21 14.87 -6.15
N ALA A 171 10.95 14.93 -5.03
CA ALA A 171 10.40 14.77 -3.71
C ALA A 171 9.50 15.96 -3.35
N VAL A 172 8.34 15.65 -2.80
CA VAL A 172 7.40 16.59 -2.18
C VAL A 172 7.23 16.16 -0.74
N LEU A 173 7.43 17.10 0.19
CA LEU A 173 7.20 16.84 1.60
C LEU A 173 5.68 16.75 1.84
N THR A 174 5.21 15.57 2.14
CA THR A 174 3.79 15.29 2.41
C THR A 174 3.52 14.93 3.86
N GLY A 175 4.56 14.65 4.63
CA GLY A 175 4.43 13.98 5.91
C GLY A 175 4.12 12.49 5.75
N ASN A 176 3.96 11.81 6.89
CA ASN A 176 3.62 10.39 6.90
C ASN A 176 2.11 10.22 7.05
N PRO A 177 1.45 9.39 6.23
CA PRO A 177 0.05 9.03 6.44
C PRO A 177 -0.13 8.31 7.79
N VAL A 178 -0.82 8.95 8.71
CA VAL A 178 -1.03 8.47 10.08
C VAL A 178 -2.50 8.12 10.28
N ARG A 179 -2.75 7.02 10.95
CA ARG A 179 -4.12 6.60 11.28
C ARG A 179 -4.83 7.65 12.14
N PRO A 180 -6.14 7.91 11.91
CA PRO A 180 -6.90 8.90 12.68
C PRO A 180 -6.87 8.68 14.19
N GLU A 181 -6.81 7.41 14.64
CA GLU A 181 -6.73 7.06 16.06
C GLU A 181 -5.41 7.53 16.69
N ILE A 182 -4.32 7.50 15.94
CA ILE A 182 -3.02 8.00 16.41
C ILE A 182 -3.03 9.54 16.51
N ILE A 183 -3.64 10.20 15.53
CA ILE A 183 -3.80 11.66 15.56
C ILE A 183 -4.67 12.05 16.76
N ALA A 184 -5.77 11.37 17.00
CA ALA A 184 -6.63 11.59 18.14
C ALA A 184 -5.91 11.31 19.48
N ALA A 185 -5.08 10.26 19.54
CA ALA A 185 -4.27 9.96 20.71
C ALA A 185 -3.22 11.05 21.01
N ALA A 186 -2.64 11.65 19.96
CA ALA A 186 -1.66 12.73 20.11
C ALA A 186 -2.24 14.01 20.72
N SER A 187 -3.55 14.23 20.65
CA SER A 187 -4.24 15.36 21.26
C SER A 187 -4.54 15.18 22.76
N LEU A 188 -4.34 13.97 23.30
CA LEU A 188 -4.56 13.71 24.72
C LEU A 188 -3.45 14.32 25.58
N SER A 189 -3.83 14.91 26.69
CA SER A 189 -2.87 15.28 27.73
C SER A 189 -2.22 14.02 28.33
N LYS A 190 -1.03 14.18 28.91
CA LYS A 190 -0.34 13.10 29.61
C LYS A 190 -1.22 12.47 30.71
N ALA A 191 -2.00 13.27 31.42
CA ALA A 191 -2.88 12.79 32.48
C ALA A 191 -4.02 11.93 31.92
N GLU A 192 -4.69 12.39 30.85
CA GLU A 192 -5.75 11.64 30.18
C GLU A 192 -5.23 10.33 29.57
N ALA A 193 -4.08 10.36 28.89
CA ALA A 193 -3.47 9.17 28.33
C ALA A 193 -3.13 8.14 29.42
N ARG A 194 -2.57 8.57 30.56
CA ARG A 194 -2.27 7.69 31.69
C ARG A 194 -3.55 7.11 32.30
N ALA A 195 -4.56 7.92 32.50
CA ALA A 195 -5.85 7.46 33.05
C ALA A 195 -6.48 6.37 32.15
N ARG A 196 -6.47 6.58 30.82
CA ARG A 196 -6.98 5.59 29.85
C ARG A 196 -6.21 4.27 29.85
N LEU A 197 -4.90 4.30 30.13
CA LEU A 197 -4.03 3.13 30.19
C LEU A 197 -3.97 2.49 31.61
N GLY A 198 -4.68 3.04 32.60
CA GLY A 198 -4.62 2.59 33.97
C GLY A 198 -3.23 2.77 34.63
N LEU A 199 -2.46 3.76 34.16
CA LEU A 199 -1.12 4.05 34.66
C LEU A 199 -1.15 5.05 35.81
N PRO A 200 -0.24 4.93 36.80
CA PRO A 200 -0.09 5.91 37.88
C PRO A 200 0.21 7.31 37.33
N ALA A 201 -0.40 8.33 37.90
CA ALA A 201 -0.27 9.71 37.46
C ALA A 201 1.15 10.29 37.68
N ASP A 202 1.82 9.84 38.74
CA ASP A 202 3.02 10.43 39.35
C ASP A 202 4.31 9.63 39.14
N ARG A 203 4.24 8.43 38.55
CA ARG A 203 5.41 7.57 38.35
C ARG A 203 5.94 7.61 36.92
N THR A 204 7.24 7.46 36.75
CA THR A 204 7.85 7.17 35.44
C THR A 204 7.49 5.72 35.04
N VAL A 205 7.06 5.53 33.82
CA VAL A 205 6.67 4.24 33.23
C VAL A 205 7.52 4.00 32.01
#